data_079587f17f358763d6a4c490fedc3b0e
#
_entry.id   079587f17f358763d6a4c490fedc3b0e
#
_cell.length_a   1.000
_cell.length_b   1.000
_cell.length_c   1.000
_cell.angle_alpha   90.00
_cell.angle_beta   90.00
_cell.angle_gamma   90.00
#
_symmetry.space_group_name_H-M   'P 1'
#
loop_
_entity.id
_entity.type
_entity.pdbx_description
1 polymer ?
#
loop_
_entity_poly.entity_id
_entity_poly.type
_entity_poly.pdbx_seq_one_letter_code
_entity_poly.pdbx_strand_id
1 'polypeptide(L)'
;MRVFDTTTFFEEKLMMDLRFNILDPFVDKFVVCEAKFSHSGREKNINFNKKDYPKFEDKIIHLVLDNDPVEKDINLQKDPHWLRQSSIDRIEAQRNYISKALDEADQNDYIIYSDNDEIPNLSKVDFKKNKIKILIFKQKLFYYKFNLAYPRVDWFGTKACKLKDLKNISWLRNIKNKKYNIFRLDTFFSDLKHRNL
;
A
#
# COMPACT_ATOMS: atom_id res chain seq x y z
N MET A 1 -13.00 14.46 8.26
CA MET A 1 -11.76 13.70 8.21
C MET A 1 -12.14 12.23 8.18
N ARG A 2 -11.86 11.59 7.08
CA ARG A 2 -12.07 10.15 6.82
C ARG A 2 -10.73 9.43 6.80
N VAL A 3 -10.76 8.10 6.91
CA VAL A 3 -9.59 7.23 6.83
C VAL A 3 -9.81 6.27 5.66
N PHE A 4 -8.91 6.32 4.69
CA PHE A 4 -8.87 5.45 3.52
C PHE A 4 -7.78 4.40 3.74
N ASP A 5 -8.17 3.13 3.78
CA ASP A 5 -7.24 2.01 3.76
C ASP A 5 -7.05 1.54 2.34
N THR A 6 -5.82 1.61 1.83
CA THR A 6 -5.53 1.34 0.42
C THR A 6 -4.53 0.19 0.28
N THR A 7 -4.81 -0.72 -0.64
CA THR A 7 -3.97 -1.90 -0.87
C THR A 7 -4.03 -2.37 -2.33
N THR A 8 -3.02 -3.15 -2.72
CA THR A 8 -3.05 -3.91 -3.98
C THR A 8 -3.49 -5.34 -3.70
N PHE A 9 -4.14 -5.97 -4.68
CA PHE A 9 -4.67 -7.32 -4.58
C PHE A 9 -4.25 -8.16 -5.79
N PHE A 10 -4.00 -9.45 -5.56
CA PHE A 10 -3.71 -10.43 -6.60
C PHE A 10 -4.69 -11.63 -6.53
N GLU A 11 -4.69 -12.39 -5.41
CA GLU A 11 -5.59 -13.54 -5.19
C GLU A 11 -5.82 -13.88 -3.70
N GLU A 12 -5.32 -13.06 -2.77
CA GLU A 12 -5.23 -13.36 -1.34
C GLU A 12 -6.56 -13.09 -0.60
N LYS A 13 -7.63 -13.81 -0.98
CA LYS A 13 -8.99 -13.59 -0.44
C LYS A 13 -9.07 -13.67 1.09
N LEU A 14 -8.37 -14.65 1.70
CA LEU A 14 -8.34 -14.78 3.16
C LEU A 14 -7.75 -13.56 3.85
N MET A 15 -6.69 -12.99 3.27
CA MET A 15 -6.05 -11.79 3.83
C MET A 15 -6.96 -10.57 3.72
N MET A 16 -7.72 -10.46 2.62
CA MET A 16 -8.70 -9.38 2.46
C MET A 16 -9.84 -9.50 3.47
N ASP A 17 -10.34 -10.70 3.72
CA ASP A 17 -11.38 -10.93 4.73
C ASP A 17 -10.90 -10.54 6.12
N LEU A 18 -9.70 -10.98 6.51
CA LEU A 18 -9.07 -10.59 7.78
C LEU A 18 -8.87 -9.08 7.86
N ARG A 19 -8.34 -8.46 6.80
CA ARG A 19 -8.09 -7.02 6.73
C ARG A 19 -9.37 -6.22 6.95
N PHE A 20 -10.42 -6.50 6.20
CA PHE A 20 -11.69 -5.80 6.32
C PHE A 20 -12.28 -5.94 7.73
N ASN A 21 -12.33 -7.15 8.29
CA ASN A 21 -12.88 -7.37 9.62
C ASN A 21 -12.08 -6.66 10.73
N ILE A 22 -10.75 -6.62 10.63
CA ILE A 22 -9.88 -5.99 11.64
C ILE A 22 -9.94 -4.45 11.54
N LEU A 23 -9.98 -3.90 10.32
CA LEU A 23 -9.86 -2.47 10.11
C LEU A 23 -11.20 -1.73 10.05
N ASP A 24 -12.33 -2.42 9.83
CA ASP A 24 -13.67 -1.83 9.69
C ASP A 24 -14.06 -0.78 10.74
N PRO A 25 -13.72 -0.96 12.04
CA PRO A 25 -14.07 0.05 13.06
C PRO A 25 -13.32 1.38 12.93
N PHE A 26 -12.25 1.42 12.13
CA PHE A 26 -11.33 2.55 12.04
C PHE A 26 -11.27 3.19 10.67
N VAL A 27 -11.87 2.55 9.65
CA VAL A 27 -11.73 2.90 8.24
C VAL A 27 -13.07 3.28 7.66
N ASP A 28 -13.11 4.38 6.93
CA ASP A 28 -14.31 4.86 6.23
C ASP A 28 -14.42 4.27 4.82
N LYS A 29 -13.27 4.06 4.13
CA LYS A 29 -13.21 3.50 2.78
C LYS A 29 -12.05 2.52 2.64
N PHE A 30 -12.31 1.40 1.97
CA PHE A 30 -11.32 0.42 1.53
C PHE A 30 -11.09 0.57 0.03
N VAL A 31 -9.87 0.88 -0.37
CA VAL A 31 -9.50 0.96 -1.78
C VAL A 31 -8.66 -0.26 -2.15
N VAL A 32 -9.20 -1.10 -3.01
CA VAL A 32 -8.55 -2.32 -3.49
C VAL A 32 -8.21 -2.14 -4.97
N CYS A 33 -6.93 -2.18 -5.30
CA CYS A 33 -6.47 -2.07 -6.68
C CYS A 33 -5.96 -3.42 -7.19
N GLU A 34 -6.56 -3.93 -8.23
CA GLU A 34 -6.16 -5.16 -8.92
C GLU A 34 -5.74 -4.85 -10.36
N ALA A 35 -4.69 -5.53 -10.87
CA ALA A 35 -4.27 -5.42 -12.26
C ALA A 35 -4.70 -6.65 -13.06
N LYS A 36 -4.96 -6.49 -14.38
CA LYS A 36 -5.21 -7.61 -15.32
C LYS A 36 -3.94 -8.34 -15.73
N PHE A 37 -2.83 -8.06 -15.09
CA PHE A 37 -1.54 -8.71 -15.33
C PHE A 37 -0.80 -8.93 -14.00
N SER A 38 0.07 -9.92 -14.00
CA SER A 38 0.97 -10.20 -12.87
C SER A 38 2.19 -9.30 -12.92
N HIS A 39 2.99 -9.29 -11.86
CA HIS A 39 4.26 -8.56 -11.84
C HIS A 39 5.24 -9.03 -12.92
N SER A 40 5.13 -10.28 -13.37
CA SER A 40 5.92 -10.80 -14.49
C SER A 40 5.35 -10.44 -15.88
N GLY A 41 4.25 -9.68 -15.96
CA GLY A 41 3.61 -9.27 -17.21
C GLY A 41 2.73 -10.33 -17.87
N ARG A 42 2.38 -11.41 -17.17
CA ARG A 42 1.41 -12.40 -17.66
C ARG A 42 -0.01 -11.88 -17.41
N GLU A 43 -0.83 -11.95 -18.41
CA GLU A 43 -2.26 -11.63 -18.28
C GLU A 43 -2.92 -12.55 -17.25
N LYS A 44 -3.88 -12.01 -16.51
CA LYS A 44 -4.68 -12.72 -15.53
C LYS A 44 -6.12 -12.21 -15.50
N ASN A 45 -7.02 -13.05 -15.05
CA ASN A 45 -8.38 -12.66 -14.75
C ASN A 45 -8.44 -11.79 -13.46
N ILE A 46 -9.50 -11.03 -13.35
CA ILE A 46 -9.84 -10.30 -12.12
C ILE A 46 -10.42 -11.30 -11.11
N ASN A 47 -9.81 -11.35 -9.94
CA ASN A 47 -10.15 -12.28 -8.86
C ASN A 47 -10.95 -11.62 -7.74
N PHE A 48 -10.85 -10.30 -7.59
CA PHE A 48 -11.55 -9.56 -6.55
C PHE A 48 -12.98 -9.26 -6.99
N ASN A 49 -13.93 -9.56 -6.10
CA ASN A 49 -15.33 -9.16 -6.27
C ASN A 49 -15.84 -8.61 -4.93
N LYS A 50 -16.23 -7.33 -4.87
CA LYS A 50 -16.73 -6.70 -3.65
C LYS A 50 -18.01 -7.36 -3.10
N LYS A 51 -18.79 -8.04 -3.95
CA LYS A 51 -19.99 -8.80 -3.55
C LYS A 51 -19.66 -10.02 -2.67
N ASP A 52 -18.42 -10.51 -2.70
CA ASP A 52 -17.95 -11.56 -1.79
C ASP A 52 -17.83 -11.05 -0.34
N TYR A 53 -17.92 -9.73 -0.14
CA TYR A 53 -17.76 -9.04 1.14
C TYR A 53 -18.98 -8.13 1.46
N PRO A 54 -20.21 -8.68 1.55
CA PRO A 54 -21.45 -7.89 1.61
C PRO A 54 -21.50 -6.93 2.81
N LYS A 55 -20.86 -7.28 3.94
CA LYS A 55 -20.77 -6.42 5.12
C LYS A 55 -20.02 -5.11 4.85
N PHE A 56 -19.10 -5.10 3.89
CA PHE A 56 -18.20 -3.99 3.61
C PHE A 56 -18.43 -3.37 2.23
N GLU A 57 -19.37 -3.88 1.44
CA GLU A 57 -19.54 -3.55 0.02
C GLU A 57 -19.64 -2.04 -0.22
N ASP A 58 -20.36 -1.32 0.65
CA ASP A 58 -20.55 0.15 0.54
C ASP A 58 -19.30 0.96 0.88
N LYS A 59 -18.35 0.34 1.59
CA LYS A 59 -17.05 0.96 1.90
C LYS A 59 -15.99 0.64 0.85
N ILE A 60 -16.17 -0.38 0.01
CA ILE A 60 -15.16 -0.87 -0.93
C ILE A 60 -15.20 -0.10 -2.24
N ILE A 61 -14.09 0.49 -2.62
CA ILE A 61 -13.78 1.02 -3.94
C ILE A 61 -12.84 0.03 -4.62
N HIS A 62 -13.29 -0.63 -5.68
CA HIS A 62 -12.48 -1.56 -6.46
C HIS A 62 -11.99 -0.88 -7.74
N LEU A 63 -10.68 -0.80 -7.90
CA LEU A 63 -10.01 -0.28 -9.08
C LEU A 63 -9.36 -1.41 -9.86
N VAL A 64 -9.53 -1.39 -11.18
CA VAL A 64 -8.91 -2.35 -12.09
C VAL A 64 -7.95 -1.62 -13.02
N LEU A 65 -6.67 -1.99 -12.95
CA LEU A 65 -5.65 -1.53 -13.89
C LEU A 65 -5.62 -2.48 -15.09
N ASP A 66 -6.16 -2.00 -16.22
CA ASP A 66 -6.35 -2.82 -17.41
C ASP A 66 -5.06 -2.97 -18.24
N ASN A 67 -4.32 -1.88 -18.43
CA ASN A 67 -3.20 -1.85 -19.37
C ASN A 67 -1.86 -2.06 -18.64
N ASP A 68 -1.06 -2.99 -19.13
CA ASP A 68 0.33 -3.17 -18.67
C ASP A 68 1.13 -1.90 -19.04
N PRO A 69 1.77 -1.23 -18.06
CA PRO A 69 2.55 -0.03 -18.31
C PRO A 69 3.89 -0.31 -19.03
N VAL A 70 4.29 -1.57 -19.10
CA VAL A 70 5.56 -1.98 -19.69
C VAL A 70 5.35 -2.47 -21.11
N GLU A 71 6.02 -1.84 -22.07
CA GLU A 71 6.03 -2.31 -23.44
C GLU A 71 6.77 -3.65 -23.54
N LYS A 72 6.19 -4.58 -24.32
CA LYS A 72 6.78 -5.89 -24.54
C LYS A 72 7.94 -5.76 -25.55
N ASP A 73 9.16 -5.83 -25.07
CA ASP A 73 10.36 -5.92 -25.92
C ASP A 73 10.85 -7.39 -25.97
N ILE A 74 10.69 -8.01 -27.13
CA ILE A 74 11.05 -9.42 -27.36
C ILE A 74 12.55 -9.66 -27.15
N ASN A 75 13.40 -8.69 -27.45
CA ASN A 75 14.85 -8.81 -27.35
C ASN A 75 15.33 -8.76 -25.89
N LEU A 76 14.59 -8.07 -25.02
CA LEU A 76 14.95 -7.89 -23.62
C LEU A 76 14.27 -8.88 -22.68
N GLN A 77 13.32 -9.68 -23.14
CA GLN A 77 12.56 -10.64 -22.30
C GLN A 77 13.44 -11.71 -21.60
N LYS A 78 14.69 -11.87 -21.99
CA LYS A 78 15.66 -12.78 -21.33
C LYS A 78 16.67 -12.05 -20.46
N ASP A 79 16.69 -10.72 -20.47
CA ASP A 79 17.59 -9.94 -19.63
C ASP A 79 17.07 -9.90 -18.19
N PRO A 80 17.81 -10.42 -17.19
CA PRO A 80 17.37 -10.42 -15.79
C PRO A 80 17.18 -9.01 -15.22
N HIS A 81 17.98 -8.03 -15.67
CA HIS A 81 17.85 -6.66 -15.22
C HIS A 81 16.55 -6.02 -15.72
N TRP A 82 16.26 -6.19 -17.01
CA TRP A 82 15.02 -5.73 -17.62
C TRP A 82 13.78 -6.40 -16.97
N LEU A 83 13.82 -7.71 -16.75
CA LEU A 83 12.72 -8.44 -16.09
C LEU A 83 12.45 -7.90 -14.68
N ARG A 84 13.51 -7.64 -13.92
CA ARG A 84 13.39 -7.06 -12.58
C ARG A 84 12.81 -5.64 -12.63
N GLN A 85 13.34 -4.79 -13.51
CA GLN A 85 12.86 -3.41 -13.64
C GLN A 85 11.41 -3.38 -14.09
N SER A 86 11.05 -4.15 -15.10
CA SER A 86 9.66 -4.29 -15.59
C SER A 86 8.69 -4.74 -14.49
N SER A 87 9.12 -5.63 -13.61
CA SER A 87 8.32 -6.05 -12.45
C SER A 87 8.12 -4.91 -11.46
N ILE A 88 9.16 -4.12 -11.20
CA ILE A 88 9.08 -2.93 -10.33
C ILE A 88 8.13 -1.90 -10.92
N ASP A 89 8.23 -1.62 -12.21
CA ASP A 89 7.41 -0.64 -12.91
C ASP A 89 5.91 -1.02 -12.86
N ARG A 90 5.58 -2.31 -13.01
CA ARG A 90 4.20 -2.82 -12.87
C ARG A 90 3.68 -2.67 -11.44
N ILE A 91 4.50 -3.00 -10.44
CA ILE A 91 4.14 -2.83 -9.03
C ILE A 91 3.89 -1.36 -8.72
N GLU A 92 4.74 -0.46 -9.18
CA GLU A 92 4.59 0.99 -8.97
C GLU A 92 3.36 1.54 -9.68
N ALA A 93 3.09 1.11 -10.91
CA ALA A 93 1.91 1.51 -11.65
C ALA A 93 0.62 1.11 -10.93
N GLN A 94 0.54 -0.16 -10.47
CA GLN A 94 -0.62 -0.64 -9.72
C GLN A 94 -0.83 0.13 -8.42
N ARG A 95 0.25 0.40 -7.66
CA ARG A 95 0.19 1.22 -6.45
C ARG A 95 -0.29 2.63 -6.74
N ASN A 96 0.29 3.28 -7.73
CA ASN A 96 -0.04 4.68 -8.06
C ASN A 96 -1.43 4.82 -8.68
N TYR A 97 -1.98 3.76 -9.29
CA TYR A 97 -3.34 3.74 -9.81
C TYR A 97 -4.41 3.94 -8.72
N ILE A 98 -4.08 3.61 -7.47
CA ILE A 98 -4.93 3.85 -6.29
C ILE A 98 -5.33 5.33 -6.18
N SER A 99 -4.51 6.26 -6.68
CA SER A 99 -4.80 7.69 -6.65
C SER A 99 -6.14 8.05 -7.28
N LYS A 100 -6.62 7.28 -8.27
CA LYS A 100 -7.93 7.48 -8.91
C LYS A 100 -9.13 7.34 -7.95
N ALA A 101 -8.97 6.62 -6.83
CA ALA A 101 -10.00 6.54 -5.80
C ALA A 101 -9.91 7.69 -4.78
N LEU A 102 -8.87 8.51 -4.83
CA LEU A 102 -8.64 9.59 -3.87
C LEU A 102 -9.22 10.93 -4.32
N ASP A 103 -9.82 11.01 -5.51
CA ASP A 103 -10.46 12.22 -6.03
C ASP A 103 -11.66 12.64 -5.15
N GLU A 104 -12.27 11.70 -4.43
CA GLU A 104 -13.35 11.98 -3.46
C GLU A 104 -12.83 12.32 -2.05
N ALA A 105 -11.53 12.24 -1.80
CA ALA A 105 -10.94 12.48 -0.49
C ALA A 105 -10.61 13.95 -0.26
N ASP A 106 -10.83 14.42 0.98
CA ASP A 106 -10.46 15.76 1.40
C ASP A 106 -8.98 15.85 1.77
N GLN A 107 -8.39 17.03 1.68
CA GLN A 107 -6.98 17.29 1.98
C GLN A 107 -6.53 16.85 3.38
N ASN A 108 -7.46 16.77 4.35
CA ASN A 108 -7.19 16.33 5.71
C ASN A 108 -7.58 14.87 5.98
N ASP A 109 -8.08 14.14 4.98
CA ASP A 109 -8.34 12.72 5.11
C ASP A 109 -7.02 11.93 5.15
N TYR A 110 -6.98 10.85 5.92
CA TYR A 110 -5.81 9.98 6.03
C TYR A 110 -5.84 8.91 4.97
N ILE A 111 -4.71 8.76 4.29
CA ILE A 111 -4.45 7.69 3.33
C ILE A 111 -3.45 6.73 3.97
N ILE A 112 -3.89 5.51 4.19
CA ILE A 112 -3.07 4.39 4.67
C ILE A 112 -2.74 3.52 3.46
N TYR A 113 -1.47 3.19 3.26
CA TYR A 113 -1.06 2.19 2.28
C TYR A 113 -0.25 1.08 2.93
N SER A 114 -0.56 -0.15 2.55
CA SER A 114 0.23 -1.35 2.82
C SER A 114 -0.05 -2.44 1.81
N ASP A 115 0.85 -3.39 1.68
CA ASP A 115 0.55 -4.62 0.97
C ASP A 115 -0.56 -5.38 1.73
N ASN A 116 -1.34 -6.25 1.10
CA ASN A 116 -2.60 -6.72 1.68
C ASN A 116 -2.44 -7.59 2.93
N ASP A 117 -1.27 -8.24 3.08
CA ASP A 117 -0.90 -9.04 4.25
C ASP A 117 -0.32 -8.20 5.42
N GLU A 118 -0.16 -6.89 5.24
CA GLU A 118 0.37 -5.98 6.24
C GLU A 118 -0.78 -5.24 6.94
N ILE A 119 -1.42 -5.87 7.94
CA ILE A 119 -2.58 -5.31 8.64
C ILE A 119 -2.13 -4.51 9.87
N PRO A 120 -2.30 -3.17 9.91
CA PRO A 120 -1.88 -2.34 11.04
C PRO A 120 -2.85 -2.41 12.22
N ASN A 121 -2.34 -2.22 13.42
CA ASN A 121 -3.19 -2.02 14.59
C ASN A 121 -3.59 -0.54 14.73
N LEU A 122 -4.74 -0.18 14.16
CA LEU A 122 -5.24 1.20 14.17
C LEU A 122 -5.85 1.63 15.50
N SER A 123 -6.16 0.71 16.43
CA SER A 123 -6.72 1.05 17.74
C SER A 123 -5.81 1.93 18.61
N LYS A 124 -4.52 1.98 18.26
CA LYS A 124 -3.51 2.78 18.96
C LYS A 124 -3.33 4.17 18.38
N VAL A 125 -4.06 4.54 17.35
CA VAL A 125 -3.90 5.81 16.63
C VAL A 125 -5.14 6.68 16.79
N ASP A 126 -4.99 7.84 17.42
CA ASP A 126 -6.01 8.88 17.35
C ASP A 126 -5.70 9.82 16.17
N PHE A 127 -6.30 9.51 15.01
CA PHE A 127 -6.10 10.29 13.78
C PHE A 127 -6.54 11.76 13.93
N LYS A 128 -7.51 12.07 14.82
CA LYS A 128 -7.99 13.45 15.04
C LYS A 128 -6.96 14.31 15.76
N LYS A 129 -6.24 13.71 16.71
CA LYS A 129 -5.21 14.42 17.52
C LYS A 129 -3.81 14.29 16.94
N ASN A 130 -3.61 13.42 15.94
CA ASN A 130 -2.28 13.17 15.42
C ASN A 130 -1.72 14.39 14.68
N LYS A 131 -0.50 14.79 15.06
CA LYS A 131 0.27 15.90 14.46
C LYS A 131 1.45 15.39 13.62
N ILE A 132 1.72 14.09 13.62
CA ILE A 132 2.83 13.50 12.88
C ILE A 132 2.45 13.49 11.40
N LYS A 133 3.33 13.99 10.56
CA LYS A 133 3.10 14.10 9.11
C LYS A 133 2.99 12.75 8.45
N ILE A 134 3.88 11.82 8.81
CA ILE A 134 3.93 10.47 8.25
C ILE A 134 3.95 9.48 9.40
N LEU A 135 2.94 8.63 9.46
CA LEU A 135 2.87 7.52 10.39
C LEU A 135 3.50 6.29 9.76
N ILE A 136 4.36 5.61 10.51
CA ILE A 136 4.94 4.32 10.14
C ILE A 136 4.56 3.30 11.20
N PHE A 137 3.89 2.23 10.80
CA PHE A 137 3.39 1.22 11.71
C PHE A 137 4.43 0.12 11.90
N LYS A 138 4.79 -0.10 13.16
CA LYS A 138 5.58 -1.26 13.58
C LYS A 138 4.66 -2.46 13.70
N GLN A 139 4.95 -3.51 12.95
CA GLN A 139 4.12 -4.71 12.85
C GLN A 139 4.92 -5.95 13.26
N LYS A 140 4.21 -6.99 13.68
CA LYS A 140 4.82 -8.30 13.89
C LYS A 140 4.94 -9.03 12.56
N LEU A 141 6.06 -9.70 12.34
CA LEU A 141 6.27 -10.58 11.20
C LEU A 141 5.92 -12.02 11.58
N PHE A 142 5.13 -12.68 10.73
CA PHE A 142 4.79 -14.10 10.86
C PHE A 142 5.33 -14.86 9.64
N TYR A 143 5.85 -16.06 9.85
CA TYR A 143 6.39 -16.92 8.81
C TYR A 143 5.49 -18.14 8.60
N TYR A 144 5.10 -18.40 7.36
CA TYR A 144 4.32 -19.56 6.90
C TYR A 144 2.92 -19.72 7.51
N LYS A 145 2.74 -19.44 8.80
CA LYS A 145 1.47 -19.58 9.52
C LYS A 145 1.28 -18.42 10.50
N PHE A 146 0.03 -18.05 10.77
CA PHE A 146 -0.32 -16.92 11.65
C PHE A 146 0.10 -17.10 13.12
N ASN A 147 0.48 -18.30 13.53
CA ASN A 147 0.98 -18.59 14.88
C ASN A 147 2.51 -18.68 14.96
N LEU A 148 3.23 -18.55 13.85
CA LEU A 148 4.69 -18.58 13.81
C LEU A 148 5.25 -17.16 13.75
N ALA A 149 5.20 -16.45 14.87
CA ALA A 149 5.80 -15.13 14.97
C ALA A 149 7.33 -15.20 14.85
N TYR A 150 7.91 -14.28 14.08
CA TYR A 150 9.35 -14.09 13.96
C TYR A 150 9.79 -12.85 14.77
N PRO A 151 10.19 -13.01 16.04
CA PRO A 151 10.38 -11.87 16.95
C PRO A 151 11.67 -11.07 16.73
N ARG A 152 12.56 -11.55 15.86
CA ARG A 152 13.88 -10.93 15.63
C ARG A 152 13.84 -9.75 14.66
N VAL A 153 12.72 -9.53 13.95
CA VAL A 153 12.59 -8.49 12.94
C VAL A 153 11.32 -7.71 13.20
N ASP A 154 11.48 -6.41 13.36
CA ASP A 154 10.36 -5.46 13.31
C ASP A 154 10.04 -5.15 11.86
N TRP A 155 8.79 -5.32 11.47
CA TRP A 155 8.31 -5.00 10.12
C TRP A 155 7.66 -3.62 10.08
N PHE A 156 7.94 -2.84 9.03
CA PHE A 156 7.47 -1.46 8.86
C PHE A 156 6.84 -1.26 7.47
N GLY A 157 5.89 -2.10 7.12
CA GLY A 157 5.25 -2.10 5.81
C GLY A 157 4.23 -0.99 5.66
N THR A 158 3.28 -0.92 6.59
CA THR A 158 2.18 0.04 6.56
C THR A 158 2.63 1.45 6.88
N LYS A 159 2.16 2.41 6.08
CA LYS A 159 2.40 3.85 6.30
C LYS A 159 1.14 4.65 6.03
N ALA A 160 1.03 5.81 6.68
CA ALA A 160 -0.09 6.71 6.49
C ALA A 160 0.34 8.17 6.53
N CYS A 161 -0.36 9.01 5.77
CA CYS A 161 -0.28 10.47 5.84
C CYS A 161 -1.62 11.09 5.48
N LYS A 162 -1.77 12.40 5.67
CA LYS A 162 -2.91 13.13 5.12
C LYS A 162 -2.78 13.27 3.61
N LEU A 163 -3.90 13.37 2.89
CA LEU A 163 -3.89 13.53 1.42
C LEU A 163 -3.02 14.71 0.99
N LYS A 164 -3.11 15.85 1.66
CA LYS A 164 -2.28 17.04 1.36
C LYS A 164 -0.77 16.83 1.49
N ASP A 165 -0.35 15.80 2.21
CA ASP A 165 1.05 15.44 2.43
C ASP A 165 1.50 14.28 1.53
N LEU A 166 0.57 13.66 0.81
CA LEU A 166 0.81 12.53 -0.08
C LEU A 166 1.37 13.02 -1.42
N LYS A 167 2.51 12.48 -1.87
CA LYS A 167 3.00 12.71 -3.23
C LYS A 167 2.38 11.71 -4.21
N ASN A 168 2.56 10.44 -3.95
CA ASN A 168 1.89 9.31 -4.58
C ASN A 168 2.01 8.08 -3.67
N ILE A 169 1.33 6.99 -4.02
CA ILE A 169 1.27 5.79 -3.17
C ILE A 169 2.63 5.06 -3.11
N SER A 170 3.33 4.94 -4.24
CA SER A 170 4.66 4.32 -4.26
C SER A 170 5.66 5.10 -3.42
N TRP A 171 5.61 6.44 -3.46
CA TRP A 171 6.42 7.27 -2.57
C TRP A 171 6.13 6.97 -1.09
N LEU A 172 4.84 6.95 -0.69
CA LEU A 172 4.45 6.65 0.69
C LEU A 172 4.98 5.28 1.12
N ARG A 173 4.83 4.25 0.29
CA ARG A 173 5.35 2.90 0.54
C ARG A 173 6.86 2.87 0.73
N ASN A 174 7.59 3.65 -0.06
CA ASN A 174 9.05 3.62 -0.12
C ASN A 174 9.75 4.50 0.92
N ILE A 175 9.02 5.32 1.69
CA ILE A 175 9.58 6.15 2.77
C ILE A 175 10.39 5.26 3.72
N LYS A 176 11.61 5.70 4.06
CA LYS A 176 12.49 4.97 4.95
C LYS A 176 12.05 5.11 6.41
N ASN A 177 12.01 4.01 7.14
CA ASN A 177 11.64 3.94 8.56
C ASN A 177 12.79 4.31 9.52
N LYS A 178 13.82 4.99 9.03
CA LYS A 178 15.01 5.33 9.80
C LYS A 178 15.03 6.82 10.08
N LYS A 179 15.27 7.18 11.35
CA LYS A 179 15.61 8.58 11.72
C LYS A 179 17.00 8.92 11.23
N TYR A 180 17.14 10.08 10.63
CA TYR A 180 18.41 10.57 10.11
C TYR A 180 18.93 11.72 10.96
N ASN A 181 20.26 11.74 11.21
CA ASN A 181 20.92 12.82 11.92
C ASN A 181 20.75 14.14 11.15
N ILE A 182 20.64 15.26 11.88
CA ILE A 182 20.47 16.61 11.34
C ILE A 182 21.66 17.01 10.43
N PHE A 183 22.84 16.46 10.67
CA PHE A 183 24.06 16.73 9.89
C PHE A 183 24.14 15.93 8.56
N ARG A 184 23.21 15.06 8.28
CA ARG A 184 23.18 14.31 7.00
C ARG A 184 22.56 15.16 5.91
N LEU A 185 23.42 15.82 5.11
CA LEU A 185 23.00 16.71 4.03
C LEU A 185 22.22 15.99 2.92
N ASP A 186 22.50 14.70 2.67
CA ASP A 186 21.78 13.88 1.68
C ASP A 186 20.28 13.73 1.98
N THR A 187 19.85 13.98 3.22
CA THR A 187 18.43 13.95 3.59
C THR A 187 17.65 15.15 3.07
N PHE A 188 18.30 16.25 2.69
CA PHE A 188 17.64 17.41 2.08
C PHE A 188 17.26 17.16 0.62
N PHE A 189 18.01 16.29 -0.05
CA PHE A 189 17.82 15.98 -1.46
C PHE A 189 17.06 14.68 -1.70
N SER A 190 16.62 13.99 -0.64
CA SER A 190 15.91 12.72 -0.75
C SER A 190 14.48 12.84 -0.26
N ASP A 191 13.54 12.58 -1.14
CA ASP A 191 12.11 12.53 -0.84
C ASP A 191 11.69 11.37 0.06
N LEU A 192 12.54 10.35 0.19
CA LEU A 192 12.27 9.13 0.96
C LEU A 192 12.86 9.14 2.37
N LYS A 193 13.70 10.11 2.68
CA LYS A 193 14.39 10.22 3.97
C LYS A 193 13.84 11.41 4.74
N HIS A 194 13.09 11.15 5.79
CA HIS A 194 12.48 12.18 6.61
C HIS A 194 13.19 12.26 7.97
N ARG A 195 13.35 13.49 8.49
CA ARG A 195 13.96 13.74 9.81
C ARG A 195 12.95 13.60 10.94
N ASN A 196 11.68 13.90 10.63
CA ASN A 196 10.56 13.88 11.58
C ASN A 196 9.56 12.80 11.18
N LEU A 197 9.82 11.57 11.60
CA LEU A 197 8.90 10.45 11.50
C LEU A 197 8.26 10.18 12.85
#